data_d1e36514bb23ac6e8fbf25724ea172b1
#
_entry.id   d1e36514bb23ac6e8fbf25724ea172b1
#
_cell.length_a   1.000
_cell.length_b   1.000
_cell.length_c   1.000
_cell.angle_alpha   90.00
_cell.angle_beta   90.00
_cell.angle_gamma   90.00
#
_symmetry.space_group_name_H-M   'P 1'
#
loop_
_entity.id
_entity.type
_entity.pdbx_description
1 polymer ?
#
loop_
_entity_poly.entity_id
_entity_poly.type
_entity_poly.pdbx_seq_one_letter_code
_entity_poly.pdbx_strand_id
1 'polypeptide(L)'
;VDISKMIVKNVNFVVPTGDALYINGEVVTKDMAKVTTDANTNTDTYHFDKMLYGAYDANAINRYSQIDLKPEILQEGTTINFDATAYHANLEFEDKIKANADNMITQFYVNAREKKGNNKELKAYFANDKKLQKKVEKYLKETKEVLYWPETKNIDKYSVVSFEPGEVTHNSVYNNNNT
;
A
#
# COMPACT_ATOMS: atom_id res chain seq x y z
N VAL A 1 -29.75 -19.43 -26.99
CA VAL A 1 -29.95 -19.20 -25.55
C VAL A 1 -30.23 -17.73 -25.36
N ASP A 2 -31.37 -17.39 -24.77
CA ASP A 2 -31.71 -16.00 -24.45
C ASP A 2 -30.94 -15.58 -23.16
N ILE A 3 -29.89 -14.78 -23.33
CA ILE A 3 -29.06 -14.28 -22.22
C ILE A 3 -29.62 -12.99 -21.60
N SER A 4 -30.72 -12.43 -22.11
CA SER A 4 -31.28 -11.18 -21.61
C SER A 4 -31.70 -11.25 -20.14
N LYS A 5 -32.09 -12.44 -19.67
CA LYS A 5 -32.43 -12.73 -18.27
C LYS A 5 -31.21 -12.87 -17.35
N MET A 6 -30.01 -12.92 -17.93
CA MET A 6 -28.73 -13.00 -17.19
C MET A 6 -28.05 -11.63 -17.10
N ILE A 7 -28.73 -10.56 -17.48
CA ILE A 7 -28.17 -9.21 -17.44
C ILE A 7 -28.78 -8.46 -16.25
N VAL A 8 -27.91 -7.96 -15.38
CA VAL A 8 -28.27 -6.97 -14.34
C VAL A 8 -27.89 -5.58 -14.83
N LYS A 9 -28.66 -4.57 -14.45
CA LYS A 9 -28.47 -3.19 -14.89
C LYS A 9 -28.17 -2.25 -13.74
N ASN A 10 -27.55 -1.12 -14.06
CA ASN A 10 -27.32 -0.02 -13.11
C ASN A 10 -26.56 -0.46 -11.86
N VAL A 11 -25.45 -1.17 -12.04
CA VAL A 11 -24.56 -1.60 -10.96
C VAL A 11 -23.47 -0.55 -10.73
N ASN A 12 -23.27 -0.19 -9.46
CA ASN A 12 -22.25 0.78 -9.07
C ASN A 12 -21.25 0.15 -8.10
N PHE A 13 -19.98 0.50 -8.29
CA PHE A 13 -18.91 0.25 -7.31
C PHE A 13 -18.35 1.59 -6.87
N VAL A 14 -18.35 1.85 -5.57
CA VAL A 14 -17.85 3.10 -4.99
C VAL A 14 -16.57 2.80 -4.26
N VAL A 15 -15.46 3.39 -4.74
CA VAL A 15 -14.12 3.19 -4.19
C VAL A 15 -13.52 4.52 -3.76
N PRO A 16 -12.53 4.55 -2.86
CA PRO A 16 -11.81 5.78 -2.56
C PRO A 16 -11.15 6.39 -3.79
N THR A 17 -11.16 7.71 -3.91
CA THR A 17 -10.54 8.42 -5.05
C THR A 17 -9.06 8.11 -5.16
N GLY A 18 -8.63 7.71 -6.35
CA GLY A 18 -7.25 7.34 -6.66
C GLY A 18 -6.97 5.85 -6.55
N ASP A 19 -7.92 5.06 -6.07
CA ASP A 19 -7.83 3.61 -6.11
C ASP A 19 -8.36 3.09 -7.46
N ALA A 20 -7.71 2.07 -8.00
CA ALA A 20 -8.19 1.38 -9.19
C ALA A 20 -9.16 0.26 -8.78
N LEU A 21 -10.31 0.19 -9.45
CA LEU A 21 -11.24 -0.93 -9.29
C LEU A 21 -10.76 -2.11 -10.12
N TYR A 22 -10.66 -3.28 -9.48
CA TYR A 22 -10.47 -4.57 -10.13
C TYR A 22 -11.72 -5.43 -9.94
N ILE A 23 -12.11 -6.14 -10.99
CA ILE A 23 -13.21 -7.11 -10.96
C ILE A 23 -12.70 -8.43 -11.52
N ASN A 24 -12.80 -9.51 -10.75
CA ASN A 24 -12.28 -10.83 -11.10
C ASN A 24 -10.80 -10.81 -11.53
N GLY A 25 -9.99 -9.95 -10.89
CA GLY A 25 -8.56 -9.79 -11.16
C GLY A 25 -8.21 -8.88 -12.34
N GLU A 26 -9.20 -8.32 -13.05
CA GLU A 26 -8.97 -7.41 -14.18
C GLU A 26 -9.27 -5.97 -13.79
N VAL A 27 -8.37 -5.04 -14.15
CA VAL A 27 -8.58 -3.61 -13.90
C VAL A 27 -9.72 -3.06 -14.73
N VAL A 28 -10.63 -2.34 -14.10
CA VAL A 28 -11.74 -1.66 -14.80
C VAL A 28 -11.26 -0.37 -15.43
N THR A 29 -11.36 -0.29 -16.74
CA THR A 29 -11.00 0.91 -17.51
C THR A 29 -12.21 1.82 -17.75
N LYS A 30 -11.96 3.06 -18.19
CA LYS A 30 -13.00 4.05 -18.52
C LYS A 30 -13.91 3.62 -19.69
N ASP A 31 -13.46 2.67 -20.51
CA ASP A 31 -14.25 2.10 -21.60
C ASP A 31 -15.22 1.01 -21.11
N MET A 32 -14.95 0.44 -19.94
CA MET A 32 -15.78 -0.60 -19.32
C MET A 32 -16.88 -0.04 -18.43
N ALA A 33 -16.62 1.09 -17.77
CA ALA A 33 -17.54 1.73 -16.84
C ALA A 33 -17.46 3.26 -16.94
N LYS A 34 -18.59 3.93 -16.70
CA LYS A 34 -18.61 5.38 -16.54
C LYS A 34 -18.14 5.74 -15.12
N VAL A 35 -17.05 6.50 -15.02
CA VAL A 35 -16.50 6.91 -13.72
C VAL A 35 -16.90 8.35 -13.39
N THR A 36 -17.40 8.56 -12.17
CA THR A 36 -17.71 9.90 -11.63
C THR A 36 -17.05 10.05 -10.27
N THR A 37 -16.41 11.20 -10.06
CA THR A 37 -15.75 11.54 -8.79
C THR A 37 -16.61 12.45 -7.95
N ASP A 38 -16.79 12.11 -6.67
CA ASP A 38 -17.39 13.00 -5.67
C ASP A 38 -16.29 13.54 -4.75
N ALA A 39 -15.98 14.83 -4.89
CA ALA A 39 -14.97 15.50 -4.10
C ALA A 39 -15.36 15.68 -2.62
N ASN A 40 -16.66 15.63 -2.28
CA ASN A 40 -17.10 15.79 -0.89
C ASN A 40 -16.87 14.52 -0.08
N THR A 41 -17.09 13.36 -0.69
CA THR A 41 -16.89 12.05 -0.08
C THR A 41 -15.51 11.48 -0.38
N ASN A 42 -14.76 12.09 -1.29
CA ASN A 42 -13.47 11.61 -1.80
C ASN A 42 -13.58 10.18 -2.35
N THR A 43 -14.59 9.95 -3.17
CA THR A 43 -14.86 8.64 -3.78
C THR A 43 -15.02 8.72 -5.29
N ASP A 44 -14.65 7.64 -5.96
CA ASP A 44 -14.92 7.40 -7.37
C ASP A 44 -16.02 6.34 -7.50
N THR A 45 -17.05 6.63 -8.29
CA THR A 45 -18.13 5.68 -8.59
C THR A 45 -17.96 5.16 -10.02
N TYR A 46 -17.78 3.85 -10.13
CA TYR A 46 -17.76 3.11 -11.39
C TYR A 46 -19.17 2.60 -11.68
N HIS A 47 -19.82 3.18 -12.69
CA HIS A 47 -21.18 2.81 -13.10
C HIS A 47 -21.15 1.89 -14.30
N PHE A 48 -21.82 0.74 -14.18
CA PHE A 48 -22.02 -0.21 -15.26
C PHE A 48 -23.50 -0.22 -15.67
N ASP A 49 -23.78 0.15 -16.92
CA ASP A 49 -25.15 0.08 -17.45
C ASP A 49 -25.67 -1.36 -17.48
N LYS A 50 -24.80 -2.31 -17.74
CA LYS A 50 -25.11 -3.74 -17.85
C LYS A 50 -23.93 -4.60 -17.40
N MET A 51 -24.22 -5.61 -16.59
CA MET A 51 -23.28 -6.67 -16.22
C MET A 51 -23.99 -8.02 -16.35
N LEU A 52 -23.23 -9.11 -16.49
CA LEU A 52 -23.81 -10.44 -16.40
C LEU A 52 -24.21 -10.73 -14.96
N TYR A 53 -25.32 -11.43 -14.77
CA TYR A 53 -25.67 -11.97 -13.45
C TYR A 53 -24.64 -12.99 -13.01
N GLY A 54 -24.12 -12.86 -11.81
CA GLY A 54 -23.09 -13.77 -11.27
C GLY A 54 -22.46 -13.24 -9.99
N ALA A 55 -21.56 -14.03 -9.43
CA ALA A 55 -20.73 -13.64 -8.32
C ALA A 55 -19.45 -12.97 -8.85
N TYR A 56 -19.05 -11.86 -8.24
CA TYR A 56 -17.88 -11.09 -8.64
C TYR A 56 -16.98 -10.85 -7.43
N ASP A 57 -15.70 -11.13 -7.62
CA ASP A 57 -14.65 -10.66 -6.72
C ASP A 57 -14.26 -9.24 -7.12
N ALA A 58 -14.33 -8.30 -6.20
CA ALA A 58 -13.95 -6.92 -6.46
C ALA A 58 -12.93 -6.44 -5.44
N ASN A 59 -11.94 -5.66 -5.92
CA ASN A 59 -10.89 -5.08 -5.10
C ASN A 59 -10.71 -3.61 -5.50
N ALA A 60 -10.53 -2.74 -4.51
CA ALA A 60 -10.04 -1.39 -4.72
C ALA A 60 -8.56 -1.37 -4.34
N ILE A 61 -7.69 -1.03 -5.30
CA ILE A 61 -6.24 -1.17 -5.16
C ILE A 61 -5.56 0.15 -5.45
N ASN A 62 -4.67 0.58 -4.56
CA ASN A 62 -3.71 1.64 -4.81
C ASN A 62 -2.28 1.12 -4.69
N ARG A 63 -1.29 2.02 -4.82
CA ARG A 63 0.13 1.66 -4.77
C ARG A 63 0.54 0.94 -3.49
N TYR A 64 -0.12 1.21 -2.36
CA TYR A 64 0.36 0.81 -1.03
C TYR A 64 -0.54 -0.22 -0.36
N SER A 65 -1.83 -0.19 -0.70
CA SER A 65 -2.84 -0.96 -0.01
C SER A 65 -3.95 -1.40 -0.94
N GLN A 66 -4.74 -2.33 -0.47
CA GLN A 66 -5.95 -2.79 -1.16
C GLN A 66 -7.09 -3.02 -0.16
N ILE A 67 -8.31 -2.94 -0.66
CA ILE A 67 -9.53 -3.35 0.03
C ILE A 67 -10.14 -4.46 -0.80
N ASP A 68 -10.40 -5.60 -0.18
CA ASP A 68 -11.07 -6.71 -0.83
C ASP A 68 -12.56 -6.70 -0.49
N LEU A 69 -13.39 -6.86 -1.51
CA LEU A 69 -14.79 -7.15 -1.35
C LEU A 69 -15.00 -8.67 -1.45
N LYS A 70 -15.76 -9.23 -0.53
CA LYS A 70 -16.17 -10.65 -0.64
C LYS A 70 -17.03 -10.84 -1.88
N PRO A 71 -16.96 -12.01 -2.54
CA PRO A 71 -17.79 -12.31 -3.70
C PRO A 71 -19.27 -12.03 -3.42
N GLU A 72 -19.86 -11.17 -4.24
CA GLU A 72 -21.28 -10.83 -4.13
C GLU A 72 -22.04 -11.15 -5.41
N ILE A 73 -23.25 -11.64 -5.26
CA ILE A 73 -24.17 -11.84 -6.38
C ILE A 73 -24.85 -10.51 -6.69
N LEU A 74 -24.53 -9.95 -7.85
CA LEU A 74 -25.07 -8.67 -8.29
C LEU A 74 -26.56 -8.74 -8.59
N GLN A 75 -27.28 -7.70 -8.18
CA GLN A 75 -28.68 -7.46 -8.49
C GLN A 75 -28.83 -6.13 -9.22
N GLU A 76 -29.98 -5.92 -9.89
CA GLU A 76 -30.27 -4.66 -10.56
C GLU A 76 -30.29 -3.49 -9.57
N GLY A 77 -29.62 -2.40 -9.92
CA GLY A 77 -29.53 -1.20 -9.08
C GLY A 77 -28.61 -1.30 -7.87
N THR A 78 -27.83 -2.39 -7.76
CA THR A 78 -26.90 -2.57 -6.62
C THR A 78 -25.82 -1.50 -6.62
N THR A 79 -25.58 -0.91 -5.44
CA THR A 79 -24.40 -0.08 -5.18
C THR A 79 -23.55 -0.76 -4.11
N ILE A 80 -22.32 -1.07 -4.47
CA ILE A 80 -21.33 -1.71 -3.61
C ILE A 80 -20.35 -0.64 -3.14
N ASN A 81 -20.29 -0.46 -1.82
CA ASN A 81 -19.38 0.49 -1.18
C ASN A 81 -18.22 -0.26 -0.54
N PHE A 82 -16.99 0.17 -0.82
CA PHE A 82 -15.82 -0.34 -0.12
C PHE A 82 -15.67 0.35 1.24
N ASP A 83 -15.38 -0.44 2.27
CA ASP A 83 -15.13 0.07 3.60
C ASP A 83 -13.68 0.60 3.68
N ALA A 84 -13.52 1.92 3.76
CA ALA A 84 -12.21 2.55 3.86
C ALA A 84 -11.41 2.17 5.12
N THR A 85 -12.04 1.49 6.09
CA THR A 85 -11.34 0.98 7.29
C THR A 85 -10.79 -0.44 7.10
N ALA A 86 -11.17 -1.12 6.01
CA ALA A 86 -10.79 -2.49 5.71
C ALA A 86 -9.53 -2.61 4.82
N TYR A 87 -8.68 -1.58 4.79
CA TYR A 87 -7.43 -1.63 4.04
C TYR A 87 -6.45 -2.63 4.64
N HIS A 88 -5.81 -3.39 3.77
CA HIS A 88 -4.60 -4.16 4.10
C HIS A 88 -3.47 -3.85 3.12
N ALA A 89 -2.26 -4.27 3.43
CA ALA A 89 -1.12 -4.01 2.56
C ALA A 89 -1.30 -4.71 1.21
N ASN A 90 -1.01 -4.01 0.12
CA ASN A 90 -0.90 -4.63 -1.19
C ASN A 90 0.29 -5.58 -1.18
N LEU A 91 0.10 -6.85 -1.57
CA LEU A 91 1.13 -7.90 -1.51
C LEU A 91 2.42 -7.50 -2.24
N GLU A 92 2.32 -6.90 -3.42
CA GLU A 92 3.48 -6.42 -4.17
C GLU A 92 4.24 -5.31 -3.40
N PHE A 93 3.50 -4.44 -2.70
CA PHE A 93 4.09 -3.40 -1.87
C PHE A 93 4.71 -3.96 -0.59
N GLU A 94 4.08 -4.97 0.01
CA GLU A 94 4.60 -5.67 1.19
C GLU A 94 5.97 -6.29 0.91
N ASP A 95 6.12 -7.00 -0.20
CA ASP A 95 7.40 -7.58 -0.61
C ASP A 95 8.48 -6.51 -0.84
N LYS A 96 8.10 -5.37 -1.44
CA LYS A 96 9.01 -4.23 -1.61
C LYS A 96 9.41 -3.60 -0.27
N ILE A 97 8.48 -3.51 0.69
CA ILE A 97 8.80 -3.01 2.04
C ILE A 97 9.76 -3.98 2.74
N LYS A 98 9.53 -5.29 2.69
CA LYS A 98 10.42 -6.30 3.27
C LYS A 98 11.84 -6.17 2.73
N ALA A 99 11.98 -6.14 1.40
CA ALA A 99 13.28 -6.00 0.75
C ALA A 99 13.97 -4.68 1.11
N ASN A 100 13.23 -3.58 1.15
CA ASN A 100 13.77 -2.27 1.53
C ASN A 100 14.16 -2.22 3.00
N ALA A 101 13.39 -2.84 3.90
CA ALA A 101 13.69 -2.91 5.33
C ALA A 101 14.98 -3.72 5.57
N ASP A 102 15.13 -4.87 4.92
CA ASP A 102 16.33 -5.69 5.02
C ASP A 102 17.58 -4.91 4.53
N ASN A 103 17.49 -4.30 3.36
CA ASN A 103 18.58 -3.49 2.81
C ASN A 103 18.91 -2.30 3.72
N MET A 104 17.92 -1.59 4.22
CA MET A 104 18.10 -0.43 5.10
C MET A 104 18.78 -0.85 6.42
N ILE A 105 18.33 -1.92 7.06
CA ILE A 105 18.89 -2.40 8.34
C ILE A 105 20.31 -2.92 8.12
N THR A 106 20.53 -3.71 7.06
CA THR A 106 21.87 -4.18 6.71
C THR A 106 22.82 -3.00 6.50
N GLN A 107 22.41 -2.01 5.71
CA GLN A 107 23.21 -0.81 5.46
C GLN A 107 23.46 0.01 6.74
N PHE A 108 22.47 0.07 7.64
CA PHE A 108 22.63 0.74 8.93
C PHE A 108 23.76 0.10 9.77
N TYR A 109 23.76 -1.23 9.91
CA TYR A 109 24.79 -1.92 10.68
C TYR A 109 26.17 -1.92 9.99
N VAL A 110 26.21 -2.02 8.66
CA VAL A 110 27.47 -1.85 7.89
C VAL A 110 28.06 -0.47 8.16
N ASN A 111 27.27 0.60 8.07
CA ASN A 111 27.72 1.95 8.35
C ASN A 111 28.10 2.17 9.82
N ALA A 112 27.45 1.48 10.74
CA ALA A 112 27.80 1.53 12.16
C ALA A 112 29.18 0.90 12.43
N ARG A 113 29.56 -0.14 11.70
CA ARG A 113 30.89 -0.78 11.84
C ARG A 113 32.00 -0.02 11.16
N GLU A 114 31.73 0.68 10.09
CA GLU A 114 32.73 1.43 9.34
C GLU A 114 33.09 2.74 10.03
N LYS A 115 34.39 2.98 10.30
CA LYS A 115 34.85 4.23 10.93
C LYS A 115 34.56 5.47 10.12
N LYS A 116 34.43 5.33 8.79
CA LYS A 116 34.18 6.41 7.82
C LYS A 116 32.95 6.11 6.96
N GLY A 117 31.94 5.44 7.51
CA GLY A 117 30.75 5.03 6.76
C GLY A 117 30.09 6.20 6.02
N ASN A 118 29.78 5.97 4.76
CA ASN A 118 29.04 6.93 3.93
C ASN A 118 27.55 6.81 4.24
N ASN A 119 27.01 7.72 5.04
CA ASN A 119 25.59 7.72 5.42
C ASN A 119 24.67 8.20 4.28
N LYS A 120 25.19 8.50 3.09
CA LYS A 120 24.37 9.04 1.99
C LYS A 120 23.32 8.06 1.51
N GLU A 121 23.69 6.80 1.34
CA GLU A 121 22.78 5.73 0.91
C GLU A 121 21.73 5.46 1.97
N LEU A 122 22.14 5.35 3.24
CA LEU A 122 21.19 5.18 4.35
C LEU A 122 20.19 6.34 4.43
N LYS A 123 20.64 7.58 4.24
CA LYS A 123 19.75 8.76 4.25
C LYS A 123 18.70 8.73 3.13
N ALA A 124 19.00 8.09 2.01
CA ALA A 124 18.06 8.00 0.89
C ALA A 124 16.78 7.24 1.24
N TYR A 125 16.83 6.30 2.19
CA TYR A 125 15.64 5.60 2.68
C TYR A 125 14.66 6.48 3.45
N PHE A 126 15.11 7.63 3.94
CA PHE A 126 14.31 8.56 4.77
C PHE A 126 13.87 9.80 4.00
N ALA A 127 13.93 9.76 2.69
CA ALA A 127 13.53 10.83 1.78
C ALA A 127 14.03 12.21 2.26
N ASN A 128 13.16 13.23 2.25
CA ASN A 128 13.49 14.60 2.66
C ASN A 128 13.15 14.91 4.12
N ASP A 129 12.81 13.91 4.94
CA ASP A 129 12.51 14.13 6.36
C ASP A 129 13.78 14.37 7.17
N LYS A 130 14.14 15.64 7.33
CA LYS A 130 15.33 16.06 8.08
C LYS A 130 15.29 15.66 9.56
N LYS A 131 14.09 15.54 10.17
CA LYS A 131 13.97 15.13 11.58
C LYS A 131 14.29 13.66 11.71
N LEU A 132 13.76 12.84 10.81
CA LEU A 132 14.01 11.40 10.78
C LEU A 132 15.50 11.12 10.46
N GLN A 133 16.08 11.80 9.48
CA GLN A 133 17.51 11.70 9.16
C GLN A 133 18.40 12.01 10.36
N LYS A 134 18.09 13.05 11.17
CA LYS A 134 18.83 13.35 12.41
C LYS A 134 18.68 12.27 13.47
N LYS A 135 17.48 11.68 13.63
CA LYS A 135 17.29 10.55 14.56
C LYS A 135 18.14 9.35 14.15
N VAL A 136 18.16 9.02 12.86
CA VAL A 136 18.99 7.92 12.32
C VAL A 136 20.47 8.17 12.57
N GLU A 137 20.95 9.39 12.36
CA GLU A 137 22.35 9.76 12.66
C GLU A 137 22.70 9.58 14.14
N LYS A 138 21.79 9.95 15.05
CA LYS A 138 21.96 9.74 16.49
C LYS A 138 22.04 8.25 16.81
N TYR A 139 21.07 7.45 16.35
CA TYR A 139 21.08 6.00 16.57
C TYR A 139 22.31 5.31 15.96
N LEU A 140 22.75 5.76 14.78
CA LEU A 140 23.96 5.24 14.16
C LEU A 140 25.19 5.47 15.03
N LYS A 141 25.30 6.64 15.67
CA LYS A 141 26.39 6.95 16.61
C LYS A 141 26.34 6.05 17.86
N GLU A 142 25.17 5.91 18.46
CA GLU A 142 24.96 5.05 19.63
C GLU A 142 25.25 3.58 19.30
N THR A 143 24.81 3.09 18.15
CA THR A 143 25.08 1.72 17.68
C THR A 143 26.58 1.51 17.45
N LYS A 144 27.30 2.50 16.89
CA LYS A 144 28.76 2.42 16.77
C LYS A 144 29.47 2.18 18.11
N GLU A 145 29.03 2.88 19.15
CA GLU A 145 29.61 2.71 20.48
C GLU A 145 29.42 1.28 20.99
N VAL A 146 28.19 0.75 20.85
CA VAL A 146 27.85 -0.63 21.30
C VAL A 146 28.60 -1.70 20.49
N LEU A 147 28.76 -1.53 19.18
CA LEU A 147 29.42 -2.50 18.31
C LEU A 147 30.94 -2.64 18.56
N TYR A 148 31.54 -1.72 19.32
CA TYR A 148 32.93 -1.81 19.73
C TYR A 148 33.14 -2.45 21.11
N TRP A 149 32.06 -2.85 21.78
CA TRP A 149 32.20 -3.58 23.05
C TRP A 149 32.79 -4.98 22.80
N PRO A 150 33.50 -5.54 23.77
CA PRO A 150 34.14 -6.86 23.63
C PRO A 150 33.18 -7.96 23.22
N GLU A 151 31.95 -7.91 23.68
CA GLU A 151 30.88 -8.92 23.45
C GLU A 151 30.36 -8.88 22.02
N THR A 152 30.41 -7.73 21.36
CA THR A 152 29.78 -7.49 20.03
C THR A 152 30.78 -7.28 18.90
N LYS A 153 32.07 -7.08 19.20
CA LYS A 153 33.09 -6.73 18.19
C LYS A 153 33.27 -7.77 17.07
N ASN A 154 32.89 -9.02 17.31
CA ASN A 154 33.05 -10.13 16.37
C ASN A 154 31.77 -10.37 15.52
N ILE A 155 30.69 -9.59 15.71
CA ILE A 155 29.50 -9.68 14.88
C ILE A 155 29.80 -9.03 13.53
N ASP A 156 29.79 -9.82 12.46
CA ASP A 156 30.16 -9.39 11.11
C ASP A 156 28.98 -9.39 10.10
N LYS A 157 27.86 -10.00 10.48
CA LYS A 157 26.66 -10.06 9.64
C LYS A 157 25.39 -9.69 10.41
N TYR A 158 24.51 -9.00 9.72
CA TYR A 158 23.20 -8.60 10.18
C TYR A 158 22.18 -8.86 9.06
N SER A 159 21.04 -9.43 9.43
CA SER A 159 19.93 -9.66 8.50
C SER A 159 18.60 -9.51 9.21
N VAL A 160 17.55 -9.17 8.48
CA VAL A 160 16.19 -9.20 8.98
C VAL A 160 15.72 -10.65 8.95
N VAL A 161 15.48 -11.23 10.13
CA VAL A 161 15.06 -12.64 10.29
C VAL A 161 13.57 -12.78 10.07
N SER A 162 12.78 -11.79 10.49
CA SER A 162 11.34 -11.76 10.29
C SER A 162 10.88 -10.31 10.04
N PHE A 163 9.85 -10.16 9.28
CA PHE A 163 9.17 -8.90 9.04
C PHE A 163 7.67 -9.15 9.06
N GLU A 164 6.99 -8.49 9.97
CA GLU A 164 5.54 -8.51 10.07
C GLU A 164 5.05 -7.07 9.87
N PRO A 165 4.35 -6.76 8.77
CA PRO A 165 3.77 -5.44 8.59
C PRO A 165 2.70 -5.22 9.66
N GLY A 166 2.70 -4.01 10.22
CA GLY A 166 1.64 -3.56 11.09
C GLY A 166 0.34 -3.32 10.33
N GLU A 167 -0.68 -2.89 11.05
CA GLU A 167 -1.94 -2.47 10.46
C GLU A 167 -1.73 -1.32 9.46
N VAL A 168 -2.31 -1.45 8.26
CA VAL A 168 -2.30 -0.39 7.26
C VAL A 168 -3.45 0.57 7.55
N THR A 169 -3.12 1.81 7.88
CA THR A 169 -4.11 2.87 8.08
C THR A 169 -4.09 3.83 6.89
N HIS A 170 -5.26 4.04 6.27
CA HIS A 170 -5.43 5.06 5.24
C HIS A 170 -5.73 6.41 5.90
N ASN A 171 -4.75 7.31 5.89
CA ASN A 171 -4.95 8.69 6.37
C ASN A 171 -5.27 9.60 5.18
N SER A 172 -6.52 9.97 5.00
CA SER A 172 -6.99 10.93 4.00
C SER A 172 -6.42 12.36 4.20
N VAL A 173 -5.71 12.61 5.28
CA VAL A 173 -5.16 13.93 5.66
C VAL A 173 -3.95 14.35 4.81
N TYR A 174 -3.35 13.45 4.02
CA TYR A 174 -2.14 13.78 3.25
C TYR A 174 -2.37 14.51 1.93
N ASN A 175 -3.62 14.72 1.51
CA ASN A 175 -3.92 15.35 0.21
C ASN A 175 -4.09 16.87 0.25
N ASN A 176 -3.94 17.56 1.38
CA ASN A 176 -4.25 19.00 1.46
C ASN A 176 -3.05 19.94 1.56
N ASN A 177 -1.80 19.52 1.37
CA ASN A 177 -0.64 20.41 1.45
C ASN A 177 0.33 20.28 0.27
N ASN A 178 -0.16 20.30 -0.96
CA ASN A 178 0.66 20.61 -2.14
C ASN A 178 -0.12 21.58 -3.03
N THR A 179 -0.13 22.83 -2.62
CA THR A 179 -0.24 24.02 -3.48
C THR A 179 1.06 24.80 -3.38
#